data_10c9f85c033db82807a0fe4c12033576
#
_entry.id   10c9f85c033db82807a0fe4c12033576
#
_cell.length_a   1.000
_cell.length_b   1.000
_cell.length_c   1.000
_cell.angle_alpha   90.00
_cell.angle_beta   90.00
_cell.angle_gamma   90.00
#
_symmetry.space_group_name_H-M   'P 1'
#
loop_
_entity.id
_entity.type
_entity.pdbx_description
1 polymer ?
#
loop_
_entity_poly.entity_id
_entity_poly.type
_entity_poly.pdbx_seq_one_letter_code
_entity_poly.pdbx_strand_id
1 'polypeptide(L)'
;MHADRPPASMRADRTVRVDEPSPGVRVITLDRPHRLNAMSGELISDLHRAIDTAAADEEGRVVVITGAGRGFCAGLDLKEPPSHRRETANVSPQSRMHVQKAIAALVPKLRNLRQPVIAAVNGPASGGGLALALASDIRIAAASATFNAAFVRIGLSGCDIGVSWLLPRLIGAGRSHELLLTGRLVDAAEADRIGLVNRVVPDGEALDAALAMAAEITANSPMGVWMTKEVCWSQLEVGSLQAGIDLENRTQIMTTFTRDHHEQITAFLGKRPPHYTNE
;
A
#
# COMPACT_ATOMS: atom_id res chain seq x y z
N MET A 1 -17.81 -32.54 -5.14
CA MET A 1 -17.71 -32.18 -3.73
C MET A 1 -17.80 -30.66 -3.65
N HIS A 2 -18.95 -30.12 -3.24
CA HIS A 2 -19.13 -28.67 -3.06
C HIS A 2 -18.40 -28.27 -1.77
N ALA A 3 -17.38 -27.43 -1.90
CA ALA A 3 -16.75 -26.79 -0.75
C ALA A 3 -17.74 -25.82 -0.11
N ASP A 4 -18.02 -26.06 1.15
CA ASP A 4 -18.91 -25.28 2.01
C ASP A 4 -18.45 -23.81 2.04
N ARG A 5 -19.27 -22.90 1.51
CA ARG A 5 -19.10 -21.46 1.77
C ARG A 5 -19.43 -21.20 3.23
N PRO A 6 -18.57 -20.55 4.01
CA PRO A 6 -18.91 -20.21 5.39
C PRO A 6 -20.15 -19.31 5.42
N PRO A 7 -21.04 -19.48 6.43
CA PRO A 7 -22.29 -18.76 6.50
C PRO A 7 -22.10 -17.25 6.63
N ALA A 8 -23.02 -16.49 6.04
CA ALA A 8 -23.01 -15.01 5.96
C ALA A 8 -22.94 -14.28 7.32
N SER A 9 -23.23 -14.95 8.42
CA SER A 9 -23.18 -14.41 9.79
C SER A 9 -21.77 -14.17 10.35
N MET A 10 -20.72 -14.75 9.75
CA MET A 10 -19.31 -14.50 10.15
C MET A 10 -18.68 -13.26 9.48
N ARG A 11 -19.40 -12.54 8.62
CA ARG A 11 -18.88 -11.36 7.89
C ARG A 11 -19.06 -10.02 8.63
N ALA A 12 -19.84 -9.97 9.73
CA ALA A 12 -20.28 -8.71 10.34
C ALA A 12 -19.25 -7.94 11.17
N ASP A 13 -18.12 -8.56 11.57
CA ASP A 13 -17.19 -7.98 12.56
C ASP A 13 -15.76 -7.72 12.06
N ARG A 14 -15.49 -7.82 10.77
CA ARG A 14 -14.13 -7.55 10.27
C ARG A 14 -13.99 -6.11 9.80
N THR A 15 -12.94 -5.43 10.29
CA THR A 15 -12.62 -4.05 9.92
C THR A 15 -11.81 -3.93 8.62
N VAL A 16 -11.44 -5.08 8.03
CA VAL A 16 -10.76 -5.19 6.73
C VAL A 16 -11.41 -6.31 5.92
N ARG A 17 -11.77 -6.01 4.67
CA ARG A 17 -12.23 -7.01 3.69
C ARG A 17 -11.13 -7.30 2.67
N VAL A 18 -11.09 -8.52 2.17
CA VAL A 18 -10.23 -8.92 1.05
C VAL A 18 -11.09 -9.56 -0.01
N ASP A 19 -11.06 -8.99 -1.21
CA ASP A 19 -11.82 -9.45 -2.38
C ASP A 19 -10.84 -9.78 -3.52
N GLU A 20 -11.27 -10.65 -4.45
CA GLU A 20 -10.55 -10.99 -5.67
C GLU A 20 -11.42 -10.68 -6.89
N PRO A 21 -11.37 -9.44 -7.42
CA PRO A 21 -12.20 -9.05 -8.57
C PRO A 21 -11.76 -9.68 -9.89
N SER A 22 -10.49 -10.07 -9.99
CA SER A 22 -9.95 -10.81 -11.13
C SER A 22 -8.81 -11.73 -10.68
N PRO A 23 -8.47 -12.78 -11.44
CA PRO A 23 -7.41 -13.72 -11.04
C PRO A 23 -6.10 -13.02 -10.68
N GLY A 24 -5.60 -13.32 -9.49
CA GLY A 24 -4.34 -12.79 -8.97
C GLY A 24 -4.39 -11.33 -8.48
N VAL A 25 -5.52 -10.62 -8.58
CA VAL A 25 -5.67 -9.27 -8.05
C VAL A 25 -6.42 -9.32 -6.72
N ARG A 26 -5.76 -8.90 -5.64
CA ARG A 26 -6.35 -8.83 -4.29
C ARG A 26 -6.67 -7.38 -3.94
N VAL A 27 -7.92 -7.11 -3.55
CA VAL A 27 -8.34 -5.80 -3.05
C VAL A 27 -8.50 -5.86 -1.53
N ILE A 28 -7.65 -5.15 -0.82
CA ILE A 28 -7.73 -4.95 0.63
C ILE A 28 -8.51 -3.67 0.89
N THR A 29 -9.72 -3.79 1.43
CA THR A 29 -10.58 -2.66 1.75
C THR A 29 -10.60 -2.42 3.26
N LEU A 30 -10.16 -1.23 3.69
CA LEU A 30 -10.36 -0.76 5.07
C LEU A 30 -11.83 -0.48 5.27
N ASP A 31 -12.52 -1.15 6.21
CA ASP A 31 -13.99 -1.17 6.30
C ASP A 31 -14.53 -0.69 7.64
N ARG A 32 -14.21 0.57 7.96
CA ARG A 32 -14.80 1.36 9.06
C ARG A 32 -15.29 2.72 8.55
N PRO A 33 -16.21 2.77 7.53
CA PRO A 33 -16.57 4.01 6.84
C PRO A 33 -17.16 5.07 7.76
N HIS A 34 -17.86 4.68 8.84
CA HIS A 34 -18.42 5.57 9.86
C HIS A 34 -17.33 6.31 10.68
N ARG A 35 -16.08 5.85 10.62
CA ARG A 35 -14.89 6.45 11.24
C ARG A 35 -13.86 6.91 10.20
N LEU A 36 -14.23 7.05 8.93
CA LEU A 36 -13.30 7.34 7.82
C LEU A 36 -12.11 6.37 7.82
N ASN A 37 -12.37 5.10 8.13
CA ASN A 37 -11.38 4.02 8.20
C ASN A 37 -10.20 4.32 9.14
N ALA A 38 -10.47 5.05 10.25
CA ALA A 38 -9.45 5.31 11.26
C ALA A 38 -8.93 4.01 11.87
N MET A 39 -7.63 3.98 12.13
CA MET A 39 -6.87 2.81 12.58
C MET A 39 -7.13 2.56 14.07
N SER A 40 -8.08 1.67 14.37
CA SER A 40 -8.25 1.06 15.69
C SER A 40 -7.26 -0.09 15.88
N GLY A 41 -7.10 -0.57 17.12
CA GLY A 41 -6.29 -1.75 17.39
C GLY A 41 -6.75 -2.99 16.61
N GLU A 42 -8.06 -3.13 16.39
CA GLU A 42 -8.64 -4.20 15.59
C GLU A 42 -8.30 -4.05 14.10
N LEU A 43 -8.49 -2.85 13.51
CA LEU A 43 -8.16 -2.60 12.11
C LEU A 43 -6.68 -2.85 11.83
N ILE A 44 -5.78 -2.43 12.74
CA ILE A 44 -4.34 -2.70 12.62
C ILE A 44 -4.07 -4.21 12.59
N SER A 45 -4.71 -4.96 13.49
CA SER A 45 -4.59 -6.43 13.57
C SER A 45 -5.11 -7.13 12.32
N ASP A 46 -6.30 -6.69 11.83
CA ASP A 46 -6.92 -7.24 10.63
C ASP A 46 -6.09 -6.94 9.38
N LEU A 47 -5.54 -5.71 9.29
CA LEU A 47 -4.69 -5.30 8.18
C LEU A 47 -3.38 -6.11 8.15
N HIS A 48 -2.76 -6.37 9.31
CA HIS A 48 -1.62 -7.27 9.39
C HIS A 48 -1.93 -8.65 8.82
N ARG A 49 -3.08 -9.23 9.20
CA ARG A 49 -3.50 -10.54 8.69
C ARG A 49 -3.76 -10.51 7.18
N ALA A 50 -4.40 -9.46 6.67
CA ALA A 50 -4.67 -9.33 5.25
C ALA A 50 -3.36 -9.25 4.43
N ILE A 51 -2.38 -8.48 4.92
CA ILE A 51 -1.06 -8.37 4.28
C ILE A 51 -0.30 -9.70 4.37
N ASP A 52 -0.31 -10.39 5.52
CA ASP A 52 0.35 -11.69 5.68
C ASP A 52 -0.28 -12.75 4.77
N THR A 53 -1.62 -12.73 4.61
CA THR A 53 -2.33 -13.61 3.67
C THR A 53 -1.93 -13.32 2.23
N ALA A 54 -1.84 -12.04 1.85
CA ALA A 54 -1.38 -11.65 0.50
C ALA A 54 0.09 -12.05 0.26
N ALA A 55 0.95 -11.94 1.28
CA ALA A 55 2.36 -12.34 1.18
C ALA A 55 2.53 -13.86 0.96
N ALA A 56 1.65 -14.67 1.57
CA ALA A 56 1.65 -16.13 1.43
C ALA A 56 0.93 -16.65 0.18
N ASP A 57 0.22 -15.78 -0.54
CA ASP A 57 -0.55 -16.14 -1.73
C ASP A 57 0.36 -16.24 -2.97
N GLU A 58 0.71 -17.46 -3.36
CA GLU A 58 1.59 -17.72 -4.50
C GLU A 58 0.99 -17.33 -5.84
N GLU A 59 -0.34 -17.32 -5.97
CA GLU A 59 -1.05 -16.91 -7.18
C GLU A 59 -1.31 -15.38 -7.23
N GLY A 60 -1.08 -14.68 -6.10
CA GLY A 60 -1.26 -13.24 -6.02
C GLY A 60 -0.28 -12.48 -6.90
N ARG A 61 -0.82 -11.58 -7.76
CA ARG A 61 -0.06 -10.82 -8.75
C ARG A 61 0.03 -9.33 -8.40
N VAL A 62 -1.06 -8.76 -7.89
CA VAL A 62 -1.17 -7.34 -7.52
C VAL A 62 -2.06 -7.21 -6.29
N VAL A 63 -1.69 -6.30 -5.40
CA VAL A 63 -2.52 -5.90 -4.25
C VAL A 63 -3.00 -4.47 -4.47
N VAL A 64 -4.29 -4.24 -4.36
CA VAL A 64 -4.89 -2.90 -4.30
C VAL A 64 -5.35 -2.65 -2.87
N ILE A 65 -4.99 -1.50 -2.29
CA ILE A 65 -5.50 -1.07 -0.99
C ILE A 65 -6.41 0.15 -1.16
N THR A 66 -7.60 0.11 -0.54
CA THR A 66 -8.58 1.21 -0.61
C THR A 66 -9.36 1.33 0.69
N GLY A 67 -10.19 2.38 0.82
CA GLY A 67 -11.09 2.58 1.96
C GLY A 67 -12.56 2.43 1.56
N ALA A 68 -13.38 1.84 2.42
CA ALA A 68 -14.83 1.84 2.25
C ALA A 68 -15.42 3.24 2.48
N GLY A 69 -16.45 3.60 1.72
CA GLY A 69 -17.15 4.88 1.84
C GLY A 69 -16.33 6.07 1.34
N ARG A 70 -16.40 7.20 2.05
CA ARG A 70 -15.89 8.51 1.59
C ARG A 70 -14.44 8.81 1.96
N GLY A 71 -13.72 7.91 2.61
CA GLY A 71 -12.34 8.15 3.05
C GLY A 71 -11.44 6.97 2.77
N PHE A 72 -10.17 7.24 2.50
CA PHE A 72 -9.16 6.19 2.44
C PHE A 72 -8.83 5.72 3.87
N CYS A 73 -8.19 6.55 4.67
CA CYS A 73 -7.88 6.28 6.07
C CYS A 73 -7.52 7.58 6.80
N ALA A 74 -8.25 7.89 7.87
CA ALA A 74 -8.05 9.13 8.63
C ALA A 74 -6.90 9.08 9.65
N GLY A 75 -6.10 7.99 9.66
CA GLY A 75 -5.02 7.78 10.64
C GLY A 75 -5.49 7.13 11.93
N LEU A 76 -4.78 7.33 13.02
CA LEU A 76 -5.11 6.73 14.32
C LEU A 76 -6.51 7.12 14.79
N ASP A 77 -7.30 6.16 15.30
CA ASP A 77 -8.63 6.44 15.86
C ASP A 77 -8.53 7.11 17.24
N LEU A 78 -8.55 8.44 17.21
CA LEU A 78 -8.49 9.26 18.44
C LEU A 78 -9.76 9.15 19.31
N LYS A 79 -10.83 8.57 18.80
CA LYS A 79 -12.11 8.37 19.52
C LYS A 79 -12.24 6.96 20.09
N GLU A 80 -11.27 6.10 19.86
CA GLU A 80 -11.23 4.78 20.49
C GLU A 80 -11.15 4.94 22.02
N PRO A 81 -11.93 4.17 22.83
CA PRO A 81 -11.88 4.29 24.28
C PRO A 81 -10.46 4.14 24.83
N PRO A 82 -10.11 4.86 25.93
CA PRO A 82 -8.77 4.77 26.53
C PRO A 82 -8.37 3.36 26.97
N SER A 83 -9.38 2.50 27.29
CA SER A 83 -9.16 1.07 27.58
C SER A 83 -8.60 0.28 26.39
N HIS A 84 -8.89 0.73 25.18
CA HIS A 84 -8.38 0.16 23.92
C HIS A 84 -7.16 0.95 23.39
N ARG A 85 -7.07 2.25 23.71
CA ARG A 85 -5.83 3.02 23.60
C ARG A 85 -4.99 2.70 24.83
N ARG A 86 -3.85 2.08 24.65
CA ARG A 86 -2.92 1.83 25.75
C ARG A 86 -2.24 3.13 26.27
N GLU A 87 -2.96 4.25 26.26
CA GLU A 87 -2.55 5.58 26.72
C GLU A 87 -2.97 5.86 28.17
N THR A 88 -3.33 4.85 28.95
CA THR A 88 -3.59 5.04 30.37
C THR A 88 -2.31 5.49 31.08
N ALA A 89 -2.43 6.37 32.07
CA ALA A 89 -1.29 6.99 32.79
C ALA A 89 -0.27 5.99 33.38
N ASN A 90 -0.64 4.72 33.49
CA ASN A 90 0.15 3.63 34.09
C ASN A 90 0.80 2.68 33.06
N VAL A 91 0.75 2.98 31.75
CA VAL A 91 1.38 2.12 30.74
C VAL A 91 2.86 2.49 30.57
N SER A 92 3.73 1.48 30.72
CA SER A 92 5.18 1.70 30.60
C SER A 92 5.60 2.19 29.21
N PRO A 93 6.71 2.96 29.11
CA PRO A 93 7.27 3.35 27.80
C PRO A 93 7.53 2.15 26.88
N GLN A 94 7.94 1.00 27.43
CA GLN A 94 8.17 -0.23 26.68
C GLN A 94 6.88 -0.77 26.04
N SER A 95 5.77 -0.74 26.79
CA SER A 95 4.47 -1.19 26.27
C SER A 95 3.96 -0.26 25.17
N ARG A 96 4.14 1.06 25.33
CA ARG A 96 3.81 2.05 24.26
C ARG A 96 4.66 1.82 23.02
N MET A 97 5.98 1.58 23.20
CA MET A 97 6.89 1.29 22.09
C MET A 97 6.49 0.00 21.36
N HIS A 98 5.99 -1.02 22.07
CA HIS A 98 5.52 -2.25 21.44
C HIS A 98 4.32 -1.98 20.50
N VAL A 99 3.36 -1.18 20.96
CA VAL A 99 2.20 -0.78 20.12
C VAL A 99 2.66 0.04 18.91
N GLN A 100 3.54 1.03 19.15
CA GLN A 100 4.10 1.86 18.08
C GLN A 100 4.79 1.02 17.01
N LYS A 101 5.62 0.06 17.42
CA LYS A 101 6.29 -0.86 16.49
C LYS A 101 5.32 -1.73 15.71
N ALA A 102 4.21 -2.17 16.32
CA ALA A 102 3.18 -2.94 15.63
C ALA A 102 2.52 -2.11 14.52
N ILE A 103 2.18 -0.83 14.80
CA ILE A 103 1.62 0.06 13.78
C ILE A 103 2.64 0.32 12.67
N ALA A 104 3.88 0.67 13.05
CA ALA A 104 4.94 0.99 12.09
C ALA A 104 5.31 -0.18 11.18
N ALA A 105 5.17 -1.43 11.66
CA ALA A 105 5.47 -2.63 10.89
C ALA A 105 4.55 -2.85 9.67
N LEU A 106 3.39 -2.17 9.58
CA LEU A 106 2.53 -2.22 8.40
C LEU A 106 3.24 -1.68 7.15
N VAL A 107 4.03 -0.62 7.31
CA VAL A 107 4.74 0.04 6.19
C VAL A 107 5.77 -0.89 5.53
N PRO A 108 6.77 -1.43 6.25
CA PRO A 108 7.71 -2.37 5.63
C PRO A 108 7.03 -3.66 5.16
N LYS A 109 5.94 -4.13 5.81
CA LYS A 109 5.20 -5.29 5.32
C LYS A 109 4.60 -5.05 3.93
N LEU A 110 3.97 -3.90 3.68
CA LEU A 110 3.44 -3.54 2.36
C LEU A 110 4.56 -3.42 1.32
N ARG A 111 5.66 -2.75 1.65
CA ARG A 111 6.80 -2.60 0.74
C ARG A 111 7.43 -3.94 0.35
N ASN A 112 7.52 -4.86 1.31
CA ASN A 112 8.20 -6.15 1.12
C ASN A 112 7.31 -7.22 0.48
N LEU A 113 6.04 -6.92 0.17
CA LEU A 113 5.24 -7.81 -0.65
C LEU A 113 5.91 -7.99 -2.02
N ARG A 114 5.99 -9.23 -2.50
CA ARG A 114 6.45 -9.50 -3.88
C ARG A 114 5.51 -8.91 -4.92
N GLN A 115 4.20 -8.83 -4.60
CA GLN A 115 3.19 -8.21 -5.44
C GLN A 115 3.34 -6.69 -5.40
N PRO A 116 3.27 -5.99 -6.54
CA PRO A 116 3.03 -4.56 -6.56
C PRO A 116 1.79 -4.17 -5.75
N VAL A 117 1.89 -3.05 -5.03
CA VAL A 117 0.80 -2.50 -4.22
C VAL A 117 0.34 -1.19 -4.84
N ILE A 118 -0.95 -1.08 -5.12
CA ILE A 118 -1.59 0.13 -5.63
C ILE A 118 -2.50 0.69 -4.55
N ALA A 119 -2.26 1.92 -4.10
CA ALA A 119 -3.20 2.64 -3.27
C ALA A 119 -4.26 3.33 -4.13
N ALA A 120 -5.50 2.89 -4.04
CA ALA A 120 -6.68 3.56 -4.59
C ALA A 120 -7.23 4.52 -3.53
N VAL A 121 -6.74 5.76 -3.53
CA VAL A 121 -7.02 6.76 -2.49
C VAL A 121 -8.33 7.46 -2.82
N ASN A 122 -9.42 6.91 -2.31
CA ASN A 122 -10.81 7.34 -2.59
C ASN A 122 -11.28 8.56 -1.78
N GLY A 123 -10.42 9.14 -0.93
CA GLY A 123 -10.74 10.28 -0.08
C GLY A 123 -9.62 10.60 0.88
N PRO A 124 -9.88 11.26 2.04
CA PRO A 124 -8.84 11.65 2.99
C PRO A 124 -7.89 10.53 3.40
N ALA A 125 -6.59 10.79 3.31
CA ALA A 125 -5.47 9.95 3.72
C ALA A 125 -4.57 10.74 4.69
N SER A 126 -4.80 10.58 6.00
CA SER A 126 -4.15 11.39 7.04
C SER A 126 -3.28 10.53 7.95
N GLY A 127 -2.14 11.04 8.38
CA GLY A 127 -1.27 10.35 9.35
C GLY A 127 -0.92 8.92 8.92
N GLY A 128 -1.43 7.91 9.64
CA GLY A 128 -1.27 6.50 9.28
C GLY A 128 -1.83 6.14 7.91
N GLY A 129 -2.91 6.80 7.46
CA GLY A 129 -3.45 6.64 6.11
C GLY A 129 -2.49 7.17 5.04
N LEU A 130 -1.86 8.33 5.28
CA LEU A 130 -0.79 8.82 4.41
C LEU A 130 0.36 7.80 4.35
N ALA A 131 0.77 7.23 5.49
CA ALA A 131 1.85 6.25 5.52
C ALA A 131 1.53 4.99 4.70
N LEU A 132 0.30 4.46 4.76
CA LEU A 132 -0.14 3.34 3.92
C LEU A 132 -0.09 3.69 2.43
N ALA A 133 -0.55 4.89 2.05
CA ALA A 133 -0.48 5.37 0.67
C ALA A 133 0.97 5.49 0.20
N LEU A 134 1.88 6.04 1.02
CA LEU A 134 3.30 6.18 0.71
C LEU A 134 4.04 4.84 0.63
N ALA A 135 3.61 3.85 1.41
CA ALA A 135 4.19 2.50 1.39
C ALA A 135 3.79 1.69 0.14
N SER A 136 2.76 2.12 -0.58
CA SER A 136 2.35 1.52 -1.84
C SER A 136 3.28 1.93 -2.98
N ASP A 137 3.44 1.07 -3.99
CA ASP A 137 4.28 1.36 -5.16
C ASP A 137 3.66 2.45 -6.04
N ILE A 138 2.34 2.40 -6.22
CA ILE A 138 1.56 3.32 -7.06
C ILE A 138 0.42 3.92 -6.23
N ARG A 139 0.10 5.19 -6.46
CA ARG A 139 -1.01 5.93 -5.81
C ARG A 139 -1.90 6.54 -6.86
N ILE A 140 -3.18 6.15 -6.88
CA ILE A 140 -4.23 6.73 -7.71
C ILE A 140 -5.22 7.41 -6.79
N ALA A 141 -5.44 8.70 -6.95
CA ALA A 141 -6.27 9.50 -6.05
C ALA A 141 -7.57 9.93 -6.72
N ALA A 142 -8.66 9.90 -5.97
CA ALA A 142 -9.89 10.60 -6.35
C ALA A 142 -9.69 12.12 -6.28
N ALA A 143 -10.43 12.89 -7.07
CA ALA A 143 -10.33 14.35 -7.10
C ALA A 143 -10.60 15.02 -5.73
N SER A 144 -11.45 14.41 -4.90
CA SER A 144 -11.72 14.85 -3.52
C SER A 144 -10.72 14.33 -2.48
N ALA A 145 -9.71 13.54 -2.87
CA ALA A 145 -8.72 13.04 -1.95
C ALA A 145 -7.86 14.16 -1.36
N THR A 146 -7.54 14.03 -0.08
CA THR A 146 -6.64 14.95 0.62
C THR A 146 -5.59 14.19 1.40
N PHE A 147 -4.43 14.80 1.56
CA PHE A 147 -3.27 14.17 2.21
C PHE A 147 -2.70 15.09 3.28
N ASN A 148 -2.31 14.56 4.42
CA ASN A 148 -1.50 15.30 5.38
C ASN A 148 -0.77 14.43 6.39
N ALA A 149 0.39 14.92 6.86
CA ALA A 149 1.12 14.36 7.98
C ALA A 149 0.52 14.88 9.30
N ALA A 150 -0.68 14.40 9.64
CA ALA A 150 -1.50 14.93 10.73
C ALA A 150 -0.88 14.81 12.14
N PHE A 151 0.18 14.04 12.32
CA PHE A 151 0.82 13.76 13.61
C PHE A 151 1.19 15.04 14.38
N VAL A 152 1.82 16.02 13.69
CA VAL A 152 2.25 17.27 14.32
C VAL A 152 1.07 18.11 14.83
N ARG A 153 -0.09 17.99 14.20
CA ARG A 153 -1.31 18.74 14.59
C ARG A 153 -1.94 18.22 15.88
N ILE A 154 -1.57 17.03 16.33
CA ILE A 154 -2.03 16.44 17.59
C ILE A 154 -0.87 16.32 18.62
N GLY A 155 0.20 17.09 18.42
CA GLY A 155 1.33 17.17 19.35
C GLY A 155 2.33 16.03 19.27
N LEU A 156 2.26 15.19 18.22
CA LEU A 156 3.25 14.15 17.93
C LEU A 156 4.29 14.65 16.93
N SER A 157 5.41 13.92 16.80
CA SER A 157 6.37 14.18 15.75
C SER A 157 5.74 13.97 14.37
N GLY A 158 5.99 14.86 13.41
CA GLY A 158 5.65 14.65 11.99
C GLY A 158 6.39 13.47 11.35
N CYS A 159 7.47 13.01 12.00
CA CYS A 159 8.29 11.89 11.56
C CYS A 159 7.80 10.61 12.23
N ASP A 160 6.83 9.94 11.64
CA ASP A 160 6.24 8.73 12.18
C ASP A 160 6.03 7.67 11.09
N ILE A 161 6.01 6.41 11.49
CA ILE A 161 5.72 5.20 10.69
C ILE A 161 6.24 5.23 9.24
N GLY A 162 7.44 5.76 9.04
CA GLY A 162 8.13 5.80 7.75
C GLY A 162 7.81 6.99 6.86
N VAL A 163 6.86 7.88 7.23
CA VAL A 163 6.49 9.03 6.40
C VAL A 163 7.68 9.94 6.12
N SER A 164 8.52 10.23 7.11
CA SER A 164 9.71 11.08 6.95
C SER A 164 10.82 10.45 6.09
N TRP A 165 10.77 9.14 5.87
CA TRP A 165 11.68 8.45 4.97
C TRP A 165 11.13 8.39 3.54
N LEU A 166 9.83 8.08 3.39
CA LEU A 166 9.18 7.87 2.09
C LEU A 166 8.86 9.19 1.39
N LEU A 167 8.30 10.15 2.11
CA LEU A 167 7.80 11.40 1.53
C LEU A 167 8.88 12.20 0.78
N PRO A 168 10.09 12.46 1.36
CA PRO A 168 11.12 13.23 0.65
C PRO A 168 11.67 12.53 -0.59
N ARG A 169 11.54 11.20 -0.68
CA ARG A 169 11.93 10.42 -1.85
C ARG A 169 10.94 10.56 -3.02
N LEU A 170 9.70 10.93 -2.72
CA LEU A 170 8.67 11.19 -3.74
C LEU A 170 8.62 12.66 -4.16
N ILE A 171 8.60 13.61 -3.20
CA ILE A 171 8.32 15.02 -3.50
C ILE A 171 9.51 15.96 -3.24
N GLY A 172 10.65 15.41 -2.86
CA GLY A 172 11.84 16.17 -2.50
C GLY A 172 11.81 16.72 -1.07
N ALA A 173 12.99 17.00 -0.51
CA ALA A 173 13.17 17.35 0.89
C ALA A 173 12.43 18.65 1.29
N GLY A 174 12.52 19.71 0.48
CA GLY A 174 11.92 21.00 0.81
C GLY A 174 10.40 20.93 1.03
N ARG A 175 9.67 20.35 0.08
CA ARG A 175 8.22 20.15 0.19
C ARG A 175 7.86 19.19 1.33
N SER A 176 8.65 18.12 1.50
CA SER A 176 8.45 17.18 2.58
C SER A 176 8.58 17.84 3.96
N HIS A 177 9.60 18.65 4.18
CA HIS A 177 9.80 19.38 5.44
C HIS A 177 8.62 20.33 5.71
N GLU A 178 8.17 21.08 4.70
CA GLU A 178 6.97 21.94 4.84
C GLU A 178 5.77 21.12 5.33
N LEU A 179 5.43 20.00 4.67
CA LEU A 179 4.28 19.19 5.02
C LEU A 179 4.42 18.51 6.39
N LEU A 180 5.60 18.05 6.75
CA LEU A 180 5.86 17.40 8.04
C LEU A 180 5.81 18.39 9.20
N LEU A 181 6.33 19.61 8.99
CA LEU A 181 6.39 20.63 10.05
C LEU A 181 5.05 21.35 10.26
N THR A 182 4.26 21.52 9.20
CA THR A 182 2.97 22.22 9.28
C THR A 182 1.79 21.29 9.49
N GLY A 183 1.87 20.05 9.01
CA GLY A 183 0.75 19.12 8.95
C GLY A 183 -0.41 19.63 8.09
N ARG A 184 -0.16 20.60 7.18
CA ARG A 184 -1.22 21.16 6.32
C ARG A 184 -1.80 20.10 5.39
N LEU A 185 -3.01 20.35 4.95
CA LEU A 185 -3.65 19.54 3.92
C LEU A 185 -3.04 19.84 2.54
N VAL A 186 -2.93 18.79 1.74
CA VAL A 186 -2.60 18.80 0.32
C VAL A 186 -3.80 18.20 -0.40
N ASP A 187 -4.40 18.92 -1.33
CA ASP A 187 -5.49 18.40 -2.18
C ASP A 187 -4.94 17.52 -3.32
N ALA A 188 -5.82 16.86 -4.05
CA ALA A 188 -5.44 15.94 -5.12
C ALA A 188 -4.68 16.66 -6.26
N ALA A 189 -5.06 17.88 -6.59
CA ALA A 189 -4.42 18.66 -7.66
C ALA A 189 -2.99 19.07 -7.27
N GLU A 190 -2.77 19.49 -6.02
CA GLU A 190 -1.43 19.74 -5.51
C GLU A 190 -0.62 18.44 -5.44
N ALA A 191 -1.24 17.33 -4.96
CA ALA A 191 -0.60 16.02 -4.86
C ALA A 191 -0.07 15.52 -6.21
N ASP A 192 -0.83 15.70 -7.29
CA ASP A 192 -0.41 15.40 -8.67
C ASP A 192 0.76 16.31 -9.09
N ARG A 193 0.62 17.61 -8.93
CA ARG A 193 1.66 18.60 -9.31
C ARG A 193 3.00 18.38 -8.63
N ILE A 194 3.00 17.91 -7.37
CA ILE A 194 4.24 17.68 -6.60
C ILE A 194 4.79 16.26 -6.73
N GLY A 195 4.10 15.36 -7.45
CA GLY A 195 4.50 13.98 -7.63
C GLY A 195 4.20 13.07 -6.43
N LEU A 196 3.27 13.48 -5.55
CA LEU A 196 2.83 12.64 -4.43
C LEU A 196 1.96 11.48 -4.91
N VAL A 197 1.16 11.68 -5.96
CA VAL A 197 0.34 10.66 -6.60
C VAL A 197 0.72 10.48 -8.07
N ASN A 198 0.42 9.31 -8.63
CA ASN A 198 0.73 8.96 -10.02
C ASN A 198 -0.38 9.41 -10.98
N ARG A 199 -1.62 9.52 -10.48
CA ARG A 199 -2.80 9.91 -11.27
C ARG A 199 -3.90 10.44 -10.36
N VAL A 200 -4.63 11.43 -10.85
CA VAL A 200 -5.90 11.89 -10.26
C VAL A 200 -7.04 11.51 -11.20
N VAL A 201 -8.12 10.98 -10.64
CA VAL A 201 -9.32 10.54 -11.38
C VAL A 201 -10.58 11.16 -10.74
N PRO A 202 -11.72 11.18 -11.43
CA PRO A 202 -12.99 11.60 -10.86
C PRO A 202 -13.34 10.83 -9.57
N ASP A 203 -14.17 11.46 -8.73
CA ASP A 203 -14.65 10.83 -7.50
C ASP A 203 -15.44 9.55 -7.82
N GLY A 204 -15.19 8.50 -7.05
CA GLY A 204 -15.76 7.17 -7.25
C GLY A 204 -14.96 6.27 -8.19
N GLU A 205 -14.01 6.79 -8.97
CA GLU A 205 -13.28 6.03 -9.99
C GLU A 205 -11.90 5.51 -9.54
N ALA A 206 -11.44 5.85 -8.33
CA ALA A 206 -10.09 5.50 -7.88
C ALA A 206 -9.84 3.98 -7.86
N LEU A 207 -10.82 3.18 -7.44
CA LEU A 207 -10.70 1.71 -7.42
C LEU A 207 -10.67 1.15 -8.85
N ASP A 208 -11.56 1.58 -9.73
CA ASP A 208 -11.62 1.09 -11.11
C ASP A 208 -10.33 1.44 -11.88
N ALA A 209 -9.79 2.64 -11.68
CA ALA A 209 -8.51 3.04 -12.25
C ALA A 209 -7.34 2.22 -11.69
N ALA A 210 -7.38 1.84 -10.40
CA ALA A 210 -6.39 0.95 -9.81
C ALA A 210 -6.49 -0.48 -10.35
N LEU A 211 -7.70 -0.98 -10.59
CA LEU A 211 -7.93 -2.29 -11.22
C LEU A 211 -7.47 -2.31 -12.68
N ALA A 212 -7.69 -1.23 -13.43
CA ALA A 212 -7.16 -1.09 -14.78
C ALA A 212 -5.62 -1.12 -14.78
N MET A 213 -4.97 -0.39 -13.86
CA MET A 213 -3.51 -0.43 -13.67
C MET A 213 -3.03 -1.83 -13.26
N ALA A 214 -3.76 -2.53 -12.39
CA ALA A 214 -3.46 -3.91 -12.02
C ALA A 214 -3.50 -4.85 -13.22
N ALA A 215 -4.45 -4.68 -14.13
CA ALA A 215 -4.54 -5.45 -15.37
C ALA A 215 -3.32 -5.20 -16.28
N GLU A 216 -2.85 -3.97 -16.41
CA GLU A 216 -1.61 -3.64 -17.13
C GLU A 216 -0.39 -4.33 -16.53
N ILE A 217 -0.29 -4.39 -15.18
CA ILE A 217 0.81 -5.05 -14.48
C ILE A 217 0.72 -6.58 -14.67
N THR A 218 -0.46 -7.17 -14.52
CA THR A 218 -0.63 -8.63 -14.62
C THR A 218 -0.46 -9.16 -16.05
N ALA A 219 -0.48 -8.32 -17.07
CA ALA A 219 -0.13 -8.65 -18.43
C ALA A 219 1.37 -8.94 -18.64
N ASN A 220 2.22 -8.68 -17.62
CA ASN A 220 3.65 -8.95 -17.66
C ASN A 220 4.00 -10.21 -16.85
N SER A 221 5.20 -10.79 -17.06
CA SER A 221 5.59 -12.02 -16.37
C SER A 221 5.65 -11.82 -14.83
N PRO A 222 5.19 -12.81 -14.05
CA PRO A 222 5.15 -12.71 -12.57
C PRO A 222 6.49 -12.36 -11.95
N MET A 223 7.53 -13.13 -12.26
CA MET A 223 8.87 -12.92 -11.70
C MET A 223 9.50 -11.62 -12.20
N GLY A 224 9.26 -11.24 -13.46
CA GLY A 224 9.74 -9.97 -14.00
C GLY A 224 9.20 -8.76 -13.23
N VAL A 225 7.89 -8.78 -12.91
CA VAL A 225 7.24 -7.73 -12.11
C VAL A 225 7.75 -7.71 -10.67
N TRP A 226 7.83 -8.88 -10.02
CA TRP A 226 8.36 -9.00 -8.66
C TRP A 226 9.78 -8.46 -8.56
N MET A 227 10.71 -8.96 -9.39
CA MET A 227 12.11 -8.52 -9.36
C MET A 227 12.26 -7.03 -9.68
N THR A 228 11.43 -6.49 -10.57
CA THR A 228 11.42 -5.05 -10.87
C THR A 228 11.06 -4.25 -9.62
N LYS A 229 10.00 -4.63 -8.89
CA LYS A 229 9.62 -3.95 -7.65
C LYS A 229 10.75 -3.98 -6.63
N GLU A 230 11.33 -5.16 -6.38
CA GLU A 230 12.40 -5.36 -5.39
C GLU A 230 13.63 -4.49 -5.70
N VAL A 231 14.05 -4.50 -6.96
CA VAL A 231 15.19 -3.68 -7.39
C VAL A 231 14.88 -2.19 -7.32
N CYS A 232 13.69 -1.74 -7.77
CA CYS A 232 13.31 -0.32 -7.70
C CYS A 232 13.39 0.21 -6.27
N TRP A 233 12.91 -0.53 -5.27
CA TRP A 233 13.00 -0.11 -3.88
C TRP A 233 14.45 -0.16 -3.34
N SER A 234 15.21 -1.19 -3.70
CA SER A 234 16.63 -1.32 -3.31
C SER A 234 17.48 -0.18 -3.86
N GLN A 235 17.22 0.27 -5.10
CA GLN A 235 17.95 1.36 -5.74
C GLN A 235 17.79 2.70 -5.02
N LEU A 236 16.72 2.91 -4.27
CA LEU A 236 16.56 4.12 -3.44
C LEU A 236 17.51 4.15 -2.22
N GLU A 237 18.14 3.03 -1.91
CA GLU A 237 19.05 2.85 -0.77
C GLU A 237 20.51 2.62 -1.18
N VAL A 238 20.76 2.34 -2.46
CA VAL A 238 22.10 2.09 -2.99
C VAL A 238 22.84 3.40 -3.24
N GLY A 239 24.02 3.54 -2.66
CA GLY A 239 24.84 4.75 -2.76
C GLY A 239 25.83 4.77 -3.94
N SER A 240 25.84 3.74 -4.80
CA SER A 240 26.77 3.60 -5.92
C SER A 240 26.04 3.14 -7.18
N LEU A 241 26.20 3.86 -8.29
CA LEU A 241 25.66 3.45 -9.60
C LEU A 241 26.14 2.07 -10.01
N GLN A 242 27.43 1.75 -9.81
CA GLN A 242 27.96 0.45 -10.18
C GLN A 242 27.34 -0.68 -9.36
N ALA A 243 27.15 -0.50 -8.05
CA ALA A 243 26.48 -1.49 -7.22
C ALA A 243 25.01 -1.69 -7.64
N GLY A 244 24.33 -0.60 -8.04
CA GLY A 244 22.98 -0.65 -8.60
C GLY A 244 22.95 -1.48 -9.90
N ILE A 245 23.82 -1.20 -10.86
CA ILE A 245 23.94 -1.95 -12.12
C ILE A 245 24.28 -3.41 -11.86
N ASP A 246 25.14 -3.72 -10.89
CA ASP A 246 25.48 -5.10 -10.55
C ASP A 246 24.28 -5.88 -9.99
N LEU A 247 23.41 -5.22 -9.23
CA LEU A 247 22.13 -5.78 -8.78
C LEU A 247 21.20 -6.04 -9.96
N GLU A 248 21.03 -5.06 -10.85
CA GLU A 248 20.21 -5.18 -12.06
C GLU A 248 20.70 -6.34 -12.96
N ASN A 249 22.01 -6.45 -13.21
CA ASN A 249 22.60 -7.53 -14.01
C ASN A 249 22.22 -8.91 -13.46
N ARG A 250 22.38 -9.10 -12.15
CA ARG A 250 22.02 -10.40 -11.50
C ARG A 250 20.53 -10.67 -11.63
N THR A 251 19.71 -9.68 -11.35
CA THR A 251 18.25 -9.78 -11.43
C THR A 251 17.78 -10.08 -12.84
N GLN A 252 18.36 -9.39 -13.83
CA GLN A 252 18.05 -9.58 -15.24
C GLN A 252 18.36 -11.01 -15.69
N ILE A 253 19.51 -11.55 -15.31
CA ILE A 253 19.87 -12.94 -15.65
C ILE A 253 18.94 -13.93 -14.94
N MET A 254 18.60 -13.70 -13.64
CA MET A 254 17.68 -14.57 -12.90
C MET A 254 16.32 -14.72 -13.58
N THR A 255 15.75 -13.60 -14.11
CA THR A 255 14.45 -13.65 -14.79
C THR A 255 14.48 -14.45 -16.09
N THR A 256 15.64 -14.60 -16.75
CA THR A 256 15.74 -15.37 -17.99
C THR A 256 15.59 -16.89 -17.81
N PHE A 257 15.72 -17.40 -16.58
CA PHE A 257 15.58 -18.84 -16.29
C PHE A 257 14.14 -19.30 -16.14
N THR A 258 13.15 -18.39 -16.15
CA THR A 258 11.75 -18.75 -15.99
C THR A 258 11.12 -19.23 -17.30
N ARG A 259 10.15 -20.15 -17.21
CA ARG A 259 9.30 -20.53 -18.35
C ARG A 259 8.50 -19.36 -18.87
N ASP A 260 8.03 -18.50 -17.96
CA ASP A 260 7.25 -17.30 -18.27
C ASP A 260 8.04 -16.28 -19.11
N HIS A 261 9.38 -16.21 -18.95
CA HIS A 261 10.23 -15.39 -19.81
C HIS A 261 10.20 -15.89 -21.27
N HIS A 262 10.32 -17.22 -21.47
CA HIS A 262 10.26 -17.82 -22.81
C HIS A 262 8.88 -17.68 -23.43
N GLU A 263 7.82 -17.86 -22.63
CA GLU A 263 6.44 -17.64 -23.07
C GLU A 263 6.22 -16.19 -23.48
N GLN A 264 6.71 -15.21 -22.70
CA GLN A 264 6.59 -13.80 -23.02
C GLN A 264 7.22 -13.46 -24.37
N ILE A 265 8.43 -13.96 -24.65
CA ILE A 265 9.10 -13.74 -25.93
C ILE A 265 8.28 -14.37 -27.06
N THR A 266 7.84 -15.61 -26.88
CA THR A 266 7.06 -16.35 -27.88
C THR A 266 5.73 -15.64 -28.18
N ALA A 267 5.01 -15.21 -27.14
CA ALA A 267 3.77 -14.47 -27.27
C ALA A 267 3.96 -13.11 -27.95
N PHE A 268 5.01 -12.38 -27.59
CA PHE A 268 5.36 -11.09 -28.20
C PHE A 268 5.63 -11.22 -29.69
N LEU A 269 6.48 -12.17 -30.10
CA LEU A 269 6.79 -12.43 -31.49
C LEU A 269 5.57 -12.93 -32.27
N GLY A 270 4.72 -13.74 -31.61
CA GLY A 270 3.48 -14.26 -32.16
C GLY A 270 2.29 -13.27 -32.15
N LYS A 271 2.48 -12.06 -31.59
CA LYS A 271 1.44 -11.04 -31.43
C LYS A 271 0.16 -11.57 -30.76
N ARG A 272 0.30 -12.42 -29.77
CA ARG A 272 -0.78 -12.99 -28.96
C ARG A 272 -0.60 -12.67 -27.47
N PRO A 273 -1.65 -12.75 -26.66
CA PRO A 273 -1.52 -12.68 -25.20
C PRO A 273 -0.63 -13.82 -24.68
N PRO A 274 0.23 -13.57 -23.67
CA PRO A 274 0.99 -14.62 -23.01
C PRO A 274 0.12 -15.43 -22.05
N HIS A 275 0.55 -16.66 -21.77
CA HIS A 275 -0.03 -17.52 -20.75
C HIS A 275 1.02 -17.90 -19.73
N TYR A 276 0.95 -17.29 -18.54
CA TYR A 276 1.92 -17.49 -17.49
C TYR A 276 1.56 -18.66 -16.59
N THR A 277 2.57 -19.41 -16.15
CA THR A 277 2.45 -20.54 -15.20
C THR A 277 3.06 -20.22 -13.85
N ASN A 278 3.73 -19.08 -13.71
CA ASN A 278 4.49 -18.68 -12.51
C ASN A 278 5.65 -19.64 -12.20
N GLU A 279 6.28 -20.22 -13.23
CA GLU A 279 7.39 -21.19 -13.16
C GLU A 279 8.66 -20.70 -13.89
#